data_3ae60229ff2e652c3f6640481eb68428
#
_entry.id   3ae60229ff2e652c3f6640481eb68428
#
_cell.length_a   1.000
_cell.length_b   1.000
_cell.length_c   1.000
_cell.angle_alpha   90.00
_cell.angle_beta   90.00
_cell.angle_gamma   90.00
#
_symmetry.space_group_name_H-M   'P 1'
#
loop_
_entity.id
_entity.type
_entity.pdbx_description
1 polymer ?
#
loop_
_entity_poly.entity_id
_entity_poly.type
_entity_poly.pdbx_seq_one_letter_code
_entity_poly.pdbx_strand_id
1 'polypeptide(L)'
;ARRLAQRAQRRRRSGAHGAGSSTRPARPASRATMAGSRASGAVISACCSAVRQAQAAWALAGAIAEEDVDVNRRIGEHGLPLLRDIAARKGVGPGRPLQVLTHCNAGWLATVGWGTATSPVYQAHAAGLPLHVWVDETRPRNQGAGLTAWELGQAGVPHTLVADNAGGHLMQHGEVDLVIVGCARVTARGDVCNKIGTYLKALAAHDNGVPFFVAMPTSTLDIAVADGLADIPIEERAAREVTHLWGRTAAGEVLEVAIAPEGTPAANPAFDVTPARLVSALITERGVVHADEAALRALMASA
;
A
#
# COMPACT_ATOMS: atom_id res chain seq x y z
N ALA A 1 -10.14 4.41 -14.22
CA ALA A 1 -9.12 3.35 -14.19
C ALA A 1 -8.19 3.43 -15.42
N ARG A 2 -8.69 3.36 -16.67
CA ARG A 2 -7.83 3.47 -17.88
C ARG A 2 -7.03 4.79 -17.94
N ARG A 3 -7.58 5.91 -17.46
CA ARG A 3 -6.88 7.22 -17.45
C ARG A 3 -5.77 7.30 -16.39
N LEU A 4 -5.87 6.59 -15.26
CA LEU A 4 -4.82 6.52 -14.24
C LEU A 4 -3.64 5.67 -14.71
N ALA A 5 -3.89 4.52 -15.30
CA ALA A 5 -2.87 3.67 -15.92
C ALA A 5 -2.18 4.38 -17.11
N GLN A 6 -2.94 5.11 -17.94
CA GLN A 6 -2.38 5.88 -19.05
C GLN A 6 -1.54 7.09 -18.62
N ARG A 7 -1.85 7.73 -17.48
CA ARG A 7 -1.01 8.82 -16.94
C ARG A 7 0.33 8.30 -16.40
N ALA A 8 0.36 7.13 -15.77
CA ALA A 8 1.60 6.48 -15.36
C ALA A 8 2.49 6.11 -16.56
N GLN A 9 1.90 5.57 -17.63
CA GLN A 9 2.64 5.27 -18.87
C GLN A 9 3.14 6.51 -19.64
N ARG A 10 2.41 7.63 -19.64
CA ARG A 10 2.85 8.87 -20.33
C ARG A 10 4.06 9.51 -19.63
N ARG A 11 4.17 9.47 -18.29
CA ARG A 11 5.33 10.01 -17.58
C ARG A 11 6.61 9.20 -17.80
N ARG A 12 6.50 7.90 -18.15
CA ARG A 12 7.67 7.06 -18.50
C ARG A 12 8.25 7.38 -19.90
N ARG A 13 7.48 8.00 -20.81
CA ARG A 13 7.94 8.32 -22.17
C ARG A 13 8.60 9.71 -22.34
N SER A 14 8.49 10.61 -21.39
CA SER A 14 9.04 11.97 -21.47
C SER A 14 10.42 12.16 -20.83
N GLY A 15 11.05 11.10 -20.32
CA GLY A 15 12.36 11.14 -19.66
C GLY A 15 13.60 10.86 -20.54
N ALA A 16 13.42 10.65 -21.82
CA ALA A 16 14.52 10.30 -22.73
C ALA A 16 14.68 11.33 -23.83
N HIS A 17 15.33 12.47 -23.56
CA HIS A 17 15.99 13.29 -24.57
C HIS A 17 16.95 14.30 -23.90
N GLY A 18 18.22 14.20 -24.29
CA GLY A 18 19.18 15.25 -24.03
C GLY A 18 20.61 14.77 -23.71
N ALA A 19 21.32 14.20 -24.68
CA ALA A 19 22.78 14.21 -24.65
C ALA A 19 23.27 14.55 -26.05
N GLY A 20 23.79 15.77 -26.18
CA GLY A 20 24.31 16.31 -27.41
C GLY A 20 25.66 15.67 -27.80
N SER A 21 25.82 15.37 -29.08
CA SER A 21 27.04 14.87 -29.70
C SER A 21 27.99 16.03 -30.02
N SER A 22 29.26 15.95 -29.56
CA SER A 22 30.33 16.72 -30.13
C SER A 22 31.28 15.77 -30.87
N THR A 23 31.32 15.91 -32.19
CA THR A 23 32.23 15.20 -33.09
C THR A 23 33.60 15.84 -33.09
N ARG A 24 34.66 15.06 -32.85
CA ARG A 24 36.08 15.37 -33.24
C ARG A 24 36.55 14.31 -34.23
N PRO A 25 37.35 14.70 -35.24
CA PRO A 25 37.77 13.80 -36.30
C PRO A 25 38.88 12.85 -35.87
N ALA A 26 38.81 11.62 -36.36
CA ALA A 26 39.79 10.55 -36.10
C ALA A 26 41.06 10.72 -36.91
N ARG A 27 42.24 10.47 -36.30
CA ARG A 27 43.52 10.24 -36.92
C ARG A 27 43.66 8.77 -37.36
N PRO A 28 44.39 8.46 -38.43
CA PRO A 28 44.50 7.06 -38.90
C PRO A 28 45.40 6.24 -38.00
N ALA A 29 44.93 5.03 -37.66
CA ALA A 29 45.67 4.06 -36.88
C ALA A 29 46.62 3.24 -37.74
N SER A 30 47.89 3.15 -37.28
CA SER A 30 48.92 2.27 -37.76
C SER A 30 48.59 0.79 -37.51
N ARG A 31 48.97 -0.07 -38.49
CA ARG A 31 48.90 -1.53 -38.39
C ARG A 31 49.61 -2.07 -37.15
N ALA A 32 48.89 -2.64 -36.23
CA ALA A 32 49.38 -3.52 -35.17
C ALA A 32 48.87 -4.91 -35.39
N THR A 33 49.78 -5.84 -35.37
CA THR A 33 49.70 -7.28 -35.70
C THR A 33 48.74 -8.07 -34.85
N MET A 34 48.13 -9.05 -35.48
CA MET A 34 47.19 -10.07 -34.92
C MET A 34 47.84 -10.93 -33.80
N ALA A 35 47.58 -10.54 -32.55
CA ALA A 35 47.77 -11.39 -31.37
C ALA A 35 46.66 -11.22 -30.32
N GLY A 36 45.46 -10.72 -30.71
CA GLY A 36 44.36 -10.37 -29.80
C GLY A 36 43.08 -11.18 -29.89
N SER A 37 42.99 -12.24 -30.72
CA SER A 37 41.69 -12.81 -31.08
C SER A 37 41.03 -13.74 -30.02
N ARG A 38 41.79 -14.23 -29.02
CA ARG A 38 41.19 -15.07 -27.95
C ARG A 38 40.68 -14.28 -26.76
N ALA A 39 41.34 -13.16 -26.40
CA ALA A 39 40.90 -12.31 -25.32
C ALA A 39 39.64 -11.51 -25.69
N SER A 40 39.51 -11.07 -26.94
CA SER A 40 38.34 -10.36 -27.44
C SER A 40 37.08 -11.22 -27.42
N GLY A 41 37.19 -12.50 -27.77
CA GLY A 41 36.05 -13.42 -27.75
C GLY A 41 35.52 -13.70 -26.33
N ALA A 42 36.41 -13.86 -25.34
CA ALA A 42 36.02 -14.05 -23.95
C ALA A 42 35.34 -12.79 -23.36
N VAL A 43 35.87 -11.61 -23.64
CA VAL A 43 35.29 -10.31 -23.19
C VAL A 43 33.94 -10.08 -23.86
N ILE A 44 33.80 -10.32 -25.17
CA ILE A 44 32.51 -10.20 -25.89
C ILE A 44 31.52 -11.23 -25.36
N SER A 45 31.92 -12.47 -25.10
CA SER A 45 31.04 -13.51 -24.52
C SER A 45 30.58 -13.13 -23.11
N ALA A 46 31.48 -12.61 -22.26
CA ALA A 46 31.15 -12.13 -20.92
C ALA A 46 30.20 -10.92 -20.96
N CYS A 47 30.47 -9.94 -21.83
CA CYS A 47 29.57 -8.79 -22.03
C CYS A 47 28.18 -9.25 -22.54
N CYS A 48 28.11 -10.15 -23.51
CA CYS A 48 26.84 -10.69 -23.99
C CYS A 48 26.09 -11.49 -22.91
N SER A 49 26.82 -12.20 -22.02
CA SER A 49 26.23 -12.87 -20.87
C SER A 49 25.66 -11.88 -19.86
N ALA A 50 26.42 -10.82 -19.50
CA ALA A 50 25.97 -9.78 -18.58
C ALA A 50 24.75 -9.01 -19.12
N VAL A 51 24.72 -8.67 -20.41
CA VAL A 51 23.59 -8.03 -21.05
C VAL A 51 22.34 -8.93 -21.02
N ARG A 52 22.48 -10.22 -21.32
CA ARG A 52 21.35 -11.17 -21.23
C ARG A 52 20.83 -11.33 -19.81
N GLN A 53 21.73 -11.37 -18.80
CA GLN A 53 21.33 -11.42 -17.39
C GLN A 53 20.58 -10.14 -16.97
N ALA A 54 21.06 -8.97 -17.38
CA ALA A 54 20.40 -7.70 -17.11
C ALA A 54 19.02 -7.63 -17.78
N GLN A 55 18.91 -8.09 -19.04
CA GLN A 55 17.63 -8.17 -19.75
C GLN A 55 16.64 -9.13 -19.07
N ALA A 56 17.12 -10.29 -18.64
CA ALA A 56 16.30 -11.28 -17.92
C ALA A 56 15.82 -10.74 -16.56
N ALA A 57 16.70 -10.08 -15.80
CA ALA A 57 16.36 -9.44 -14.54
C ALA A 57 15.32 -8.31 -14.73
N TRP A 58 15.48 -7.51 -15.76
CA TRP A 58 14.53 -6.44 -16.10
C TRP A 58 13.16 -6.99 -16.53
N ALA A 59 13.16 -8.03 -17.35
CA ALA A 59 11.93 -8.72 -17.76
C ALA A 59 11.20 -9.34 -16.56
N LEU A 60 11.92 -9.97 -15.64
CA LEU A 60 11.37 -10.55 -14.42
C LEU A 60 10.80 -9.45 -13.50
N ALA A 61 11.53 -8.36 -13.30
CA ALA A 61 11.03 -7.22 -12.52
C ALA A 61 9.73 -6.63 -13.12
N GLY A 62 9.66 -6.55 -14.46
CA GLY A 62 8.43 -6.16 -15.15
C GLY A 62 7.27 -7.12 -14.92
N ALA A 63 7.52 -8.43 -15.01
CA ALA A 63 6.51 -9.45 -14.76
C ALA A 63 5.98 -9.42 -13.31
N ILE A 64 6.87 -9.26 -12.32
CA ILE A 64 6.49 -9.11 -10.91
C ILE A 64 5.62 -7.85 -10.72
N ALA A 65 5.97 -6.74 -11.36
CA ALA A 65 5.20 -5.52 -11.26
C ALA A 65 3.80 -5.66 -11.89
N GLU A 66 3.66 -6.32 -13.03
CA GLU A 66 2.34 -6.56 -13.65
C GLU A 66 1.51 -7.56 -12.84
N GLU A 67 2.12 -8.58 -12.25
CA GLU A 67 1.45 -9.51 -11.32
C GLU A 67 0.92 -8.77 -10.10
N ASP A 68 1.71 -7.89 -9.48
CA ASP A 68 1.26 -7.07 -8.34
C ASP A 68 0.05 -6.21 -8.70
N VAL A 69 0.06 -5.58 -9.87
CA VAL A 69 -1.09 -4.80 -10.37
C VAL A 69 -2.34 -5.66 -10.50
N ASP A 70 -2.22 -6.89 -11.05
CA ASP A 70 -3.37 -7.79 -11.22
C ASP A 70 -3.90 -8.30 -9.89
N VAL A 71 -3.03 -8.68 -8.97
CA VAL A 71 -3.38 -9.09 -7.60
C VAL A 71 -4.18 -7.99 -6.92
N ASN A 72 -3.67 -6.76 -6.91
CA ASN A 72 -4.34 -5.63 -6.26
C ASN A 72 -5.66 -5.24 -6.95
N ARG A 73 -5.75 -5.39 -8.27
CA ARG A 73 -7.00 -5.20 -9.02
C ARG A 73 -8.06 -6.21 -8.57
N ARG A 74 -7.70 -7.50 -8.44
CA ARG A 74 -8.62 -8.57 -8.01
C ARG A 74 -9.07 -8.40 -6.56
N ILE A 75 -8.21 -7.95 -5.66
CA ILE A 75 -8.61 -7.55 -4.29
C ILE A 75 -9.75 -6.53 -4.36
N GLY A 76 -9.64 -5.54 -5.25
CA GLY A 76 -10.69 -4.55 -5.46
C GLY A 76 -11.98 -5.16 -6.01
N GLU A 77 -11.88 -6.08 -6.96
CA GLU A 77 -13.05 -6.76 -7.55
C GLU A 77 -13.81 -7.60 -6.52
N HIS A 78 -13.09 -8.26 -5.60
CA HIS A 78 -13.72 -9.03 -4.52
C HIS A 78 -14.25 -8.13 -3.40
N GLY A 79 -13.63 -6.97 -3.16
CA GLY A 79 -14.08 -6.03 -2.14
C GLY A 79 -15.27 -5.17 -2.59
N LEU A 80 -15.40 -4.87 -3.88
CA LEU A 80 -16.47 -4.01 -4.39
C LEU A 80 -17.90 -4.50 -4.06
N PRO A 81 -18.23 -5.79 -4.15
CA PRO A 81 -19.55 -6.30 -3.73
C PRO A 81 -19.85 -6.00 -2.26
N LEU A 82 -18.87 -6.14 -1.36
CA LEU A 82 -19.05 -5.83 0.07
C LEU A 82 -19.43 -4.36 0.29
N LEU A 83 -18.74 -3.43 -0.39
CA LEU A 83 -19.04 -2.00 -0.32
C LEU A 83 -20.45 -1.72 -0.85
N ARG A 84 -20.86 -2.35 -1.96
CA ARG A 84 -22.20 -2.21 -2.53
C ARG A 84 -23.30 -2.75 -1.61
N ASP A 85 -23.07 -3.89 -0.98
CA ASP A 85 -24.01 -4.51 -0.05
C ASP A 85 -24.21 -3.65 1.20
N ILE A 86 -23.11 -3.07 1.74
CA ILE A 86 -23.19 -2.13 2.86
C ILE A 86 -23.94 -0.86 2.42
N ALA A 87 -23.61 -0.32 1.26
CA ALA A 87 -24.24 0.87 0.71
C ALA A 87 -25.77 0.66 0.55
N ALA A 88 -26.19 -0.49 0.03
CA ALA A 88 -27.60 -0.83 -0.11
C ALA A 88 -28.32 -0.90 1.26
N ARG A 89 -27.71 -1.60 2.24
CA ARG A 89 -28.29 -1.70 3.60
C ARG A 89 -28.36 -0.37 4.32
N LYS A 90 -27.43 0.55 4.05
CA LYS A 90 -27.34 1.86 4.69
C LYS A 90 -28.11 2.96 3.95
N GLY A 91 -28.74 2.65 2.81
CA GLY A 91 -29.49 3.62 2.02
C GLY A 91 -28.61 4.72 1.41
N VAL A 92 -27.42 4.35 0.93
CA VAL A 92 -26.46 5.27 0.30
C VAL A 92 -27.03 5.88 -0.97
N GLY A 93 -26.88 7.18 -1.12
CA GLY A 93 -27.34 7.96 -2.27
C GLY A 93 -26.63 9.33 -2.34
N PRO A 94 -27.05 10.22 -3.24
CA PRO A 94 -26.37 11.53 -3.44
C PRO A 94 -26.27 12.38 -2.17
N GLY A 95 -27.25 12.32 -1.27
CA GLY A 95 -27.27 13.05 0.00
C GLY A 95 -26.63 12.33 1.17
N ARG A 96 -26.30 11.05 1.03
CA ARG A 96 -25.67 10.21 2.05
C ARG A 96 -24.67 9.27 1.40
N PRO A 97 -23.41 9.70 1.19
CA PRO A 97 -22.36 8.82 0.65
C PRO A 97 -21.99 7.70 1.64
N LEU A 98 -21.48 6.58 1.12
CA LEU A 98 -20.89 5.51 1.92
C LEU A 98 -19.66 6.05 2.66
N GLN A 99 -19.66 5.93 3.98
CA GLN A 99 -18.62 6.46 4.87
C GLN A 99 -17.59 5.37 5.17
N VAL A 100 -16.41 5.50 4.61
CA VAL A 100 -15.31 4.53 4.73
C VAL A 100 -14.20 5.13 5.60
N LEU A 101 -13.76 4.43 6.65
CA LEU A 101 -12.57 4.82 7.41
C LEU A 101 -11.39 3.94 7.02
N THR A 102 -10.22 4.56 6.83
CA THR A 102 -8.98 3.84 6.56
C THR A 102 -7.82 4.37 7.39
N HIS A 103 -6.81 3.52 7.61
CA HIS A 103 -5.65 3.82 8.44
C HIS A 103 -4.36 3.46 7.70
N CYS A 104 -3.31 4.27 7.85
CA CYS A 104 -2.03 4.15 7.17
C CYS A 104 -2.14 4.38 5.65
N ASN A 105 -1.22 3.82 4.87
CA ASN A 105 -1.29 3.79 3.43
C ASN A 105 -1.19 2.35 2.93
N ALA A 106 -2.28 1.84 2.40
CA ALA A 106 -2.36 0.59 1.66
C ALA A 106 -2.93 0.88 0.26
N GLY A 107 -2.51 1.98 -0.32
CA GLY A 107 -2.85 2.46 -1.64
C GLY A 107 -1.78 2.18 -2.68
N TRP A 108 -1.95 2.75 -3.90
CA TRP A 108 -1.03 2.52 -5.01
C TRP A 108 0.37 3.11 -4.80
N LEU A 109 0.57 4.00 -3.82
CA LEU A 109 1.91 4.42 -3.39
C LEU A 109 2.68 3.34 -2.63
N ALA A 110 1.99 2.37 -2.02
CA ALA A 110 2.58 1.23 -1.32
C ALA A 110 2.75 0.00 -2.22
N THR A 111 2.15 -0.01 -3.40
CA THR A 111 2.16 -1.08 -4.39
C THR A 111 2.51 -0.52 -5.77
N VAL A 112 2.46 -1.33 -6.82
CA VAL A 112 2.69 -0.84 -8.19
C VAL A 112 1.44 -0.14 -8.75
N GLY A 113 0.24 -0.59 -8.33
CA GLY A 113 -1.02 -0.01 -8.76
C GLY A 113 -2.20 -0.46 -7.89
N TRP A 114 -3.30 0.30 -7.88
CA TRP A 114 -4.53 0.06 -7.13
C TRP A 114 -4.42 0.20 -5.60
N GLY A 115 -3.36 -0.31 -4.98
CA GLY A 115 -3.30 -0.56 -3.54
C GLY A 115 -4.11 -1.77 -3.11
N THR A 116 -4.00 -2.22 -1.87
CA THR A 116 -4.85 -3.28 -1.31
C THR A 116 -6.16 -2.70 -0.77
N ALA A 117 -6.12 -1.92 0.31
CA ALA A 117 -7.31 -1.34 0.94
C ALA A 117 -8.00 -0.27 0.09
N THR A 118 -7.25 0.47 -0.72
CA THR A 118 -7.82 1.50 -1.59
C THR A 118 -8.39 0.95 -2.90
N SER A 119 -8.03 -0.27 -3.31
CA SER A 119 -8.53 -0.87 -4.56
C SER A 119 -10.06 -0.99 -4.61
N PRO A 120 -10.76 -1.52 -3.60
CA PRO A 120 -12.22 -1.53 -3.57
C PRO A 120 -12.83 -0.13 -3.59
N VAL A 121 -12.17 0.84 -2.92
CA VAL A 121 -12.61 2.25 -2.88
C VAL A 121 -12.52 2.88 -4.27
N TYR A 122 -11.39 2.72 -4.97
CA TYR A 122 -11.23 3.24 -6.33
C TYR A 122 -12.22 2.61 -7.32
N GLN A 123 -12.46 1.31 -7.19
CA GLN A 123 -13.41 0.61 -8.06
C GLN A 123 -14.85 1.04 -7.77
N ALA A 124 -15.22 1.21 -6.51
CA ALA A 124 -16.53 1.74 -6.12
C ALA A 124 -16.74 3.16 -6.64
N HIS A 125 -15.76 4.04 -6.47
CA HIS A 125 -15.79 5.41 -6.99
C HIS A 125 -15.90 5.44 -8.51
N ALA A 126 -15.11 4.62 -9.21
CA ALA A 126 -15.16 4.50 -10.68
C ALA A 126 -16.49 3.94 -11.20
N ALA A 127 -17.18 3.12 -10.39
CA ALA A 127 -18.51 2.59 -10.67
C ALA A 127 -19.65 3.57 -10.34
N GLY A 128 -19.32 4.79 -9.87
CA GLY A 128 -20.30 5.83 -9.53
C GLY A 128 -20.99 5.65 -8.18
N LEU A 129 -20.48 4.77 -7.30
CA LEU A 129 -21.00 4.67 -5.93
C LEU A 129 -20.63 5.94 -5.16
N PRO A 130 -21.61 6.70 -4.63
CA PRO A 130 -21.32 7.83 -3.77
C PRO A 130 -20.58 7.36 -2.51
N LEU A 131 -19.36 7.83 -2.29
CA LEU A 131 -18.57 7.49 -1.11
C LEU A 131 -17.72 8.65 -0.63
N HIS A 132 -17.34 8.61 0.64
CA HIS A 132 -16.42 9.51 1.29
C HIS A 132 -15.45 8.70 2.16
N VAL A 133 -14.18 9.10 2.21
CA VAL A 133 -13.14 8.39 2.96
C VAL A 133 -12.63 9.25 4.12
N TRP A 134 -12.81 8.77 5.34
CA TRP A 134 -12.13 9.27 6.53
C TRP A 134 -10.72 8.69 6.55
N VAL A 135 -9.71 9.54 6.51
CA VAL A 135 -8.31 9.14 6.47
C VAL A 135 -7.66 9.48 7.80
N ASP A 136 -7.32 8.46 8.59
CA ASP A 136 -6.48 8.65 9.77
C ASP A 136 -5.11 9.21 9.37
N GLU A 137 -4.60 10.21 10.09
CA GLU A 137 -3.28 10.79 9.81
C GLU A 137 -2.13 9.78 9.93
N THR A 138 -2.28 8.81 10.84
CA THR A 138 -1.35 7.68 11.08
C THR A 138 -0.02 8.14 11.67
N ARG A 139 -0.09 8.66 12.91
CA ARG A 139 1.11 8.95 13.69
C ARG A 139 1.93 7.65 13.94
N PRO A 140 3.28 7.74 14.12
CA PRO A 140 4.07 8.98 14.07
C PRO A 140 4.50 9.42 12.66
N ARG A 141 4.49 8.53 11.63
CA ARG A 141 5.03 8.80 10.30
C ARG A 141 4.05 9.48 9.33
N ASN A 142 2.80 9.64 9.72
CA ASN A 142 1.76 10.33 8.94
C ASN A 142 1.53 9.77 7.53
N GLN A 143 1.55 8.43 7.36
CA GLN A 143 1.31 7.80 6.06
C GLN A 143 -0.10 8.07 5.53
N GLY A 144 -1.10 8.22 6.41
CA GLY A 144 -2.43 8.64 6.01
C GLY A 144 -2.43 10.09 5.49
N ALA A 145 -1.88 11.01 6.25
CA ALA A 145 -1.83 12.43 5.88
C ALA A 145 -0.96 12.70 4.64
N GLY A 146 0.23 12.09 4.59
CA GLY A 146 1.19 12.36 3.52
C GLY A 146 0.96 11.56 2.24
N LEU A 147 0.41 10.36 2.33
CA LEU A 147 0.29 9.44 1.20
C LEU A 147 -1.17 9.18 0.82
N THR A 148 -2.01 8.64 1.74
CA THR A 148 -3.37 8.24 1.41
C THR A 148 -4.25 9.42 1.01
N ALA A 149 -4.21 10.53 1.77
CA ALA A 149 -4.96 11.73 1.41
C ALA A 149 -4.51 12.31 0.07
N TRP A 150 -3.21 12.27 -0.22
CA TRP A 150 -2.67 12.73 -1.50
C TRP A 150 -3.15 11.88 -2.66
N GLU A 151 -3.06 10.54 -2.57
CA GLU A 151 -3.46 9.67 -3.69
C GLU A 151 -4.97 9.67 -3.93
N LEU A 152 -5.80 9.74 -2.87
CA LEU A 152 -7.26 9.90 -2.99
C LEU A 152 -7.60 11.23 -3.70
N GLY A 153 -6.90 12.32 -3.35
CA GLY A 153 -7.02 13.61 -4.03
C GLY A 153 -6.67 13.53 -5.51
N GLN A 154 -5.60 12.81 -5.88
CA GLN A 154 -5.23 12.60 -7.29
C GLN A 154 -6.26 11.77 -8.06
N ALA A 155 -6.97 10.88 -7.37
CA ALA A 155 -8.03 10.05 -7.95
C ALA A 155 -9.40 10.77 -7.98
N GLY A 156 -9.54 11.93 -7.34
CA GLY A 156 -10.79 12.66 -7.21
C GLY A 156 -11.79 11.99 -6.25
N VAL A 157 -11.32 11.14 -5.35
CA VAL A 157 -12.12 10.48 -4.32
C VAL A 157 -12.37 11.46 -3.17
N PRO A 158 -13.64 11.75 -2.81
CA PRO A 158 -13.95 12.61 -1.66
C PRO A 158 -13.37 12.02 -0.36
N HIS A 159 -12.63 12.83 0.39
CA HIS A 159 -12.01 12.38 1.63
C HIS A 159 -11.80 13.54 2.62
N THR A 160 -11.65 13.17 3.88
CA THR A 160 -11.31 14.10 4.98
C THR A 160 -10.21 13.47 5.84
N LEU A 161 -9.16 14.24 6.09
CA LEU A 161 -8.09 13.88 7.01
C LEU A 161 -8.56 14.10 8.46
N VAL A 162 -8.31 13.12 9.33
CA VAL A 162 -8.63 13.21 10.76
C VAL A 162 -7.44 12.75 11.61
N ALA A 163 -7.39 13.22 12.85
CA ALA A 163 -6.47 12.69 13.84
C ALA A 163 -6.79 11.22 14.14
N ASP A 164 -5.77 10.42 14.45
CA ASP A 164 -5.94 8.96 14.69
C ASP A 164 -7.01 8.65 15.76
N ASN A 165 -7.10 9.46 16.79
CA ASN A 165 -8.07 9.25 17.87
C ASN A 165 -9.52 9.60 17.48
N ALA A 166 -9.73 10.32 16.37
CA ALA A 166 -11.08 10.72 15.95
C ALA A 166 -11.89 9.55 15.37
N GLY A 167 -11.25 8.49 14.88
CA GLY A 167 -11.95 7.36 14.27
C GLY A 167 -12.99 6.72 15.18
N GLY A 168 -12.66 6.49 16.46
CA GLY A 168 -13.61 5.97 17.45
C GLY A 168 -14.79 6.90 17.69
N HIS A 169 -14.55 8.22 17.80
CA HIS A 169 -15.59 9.24 17.92
C HIS A 169 -16.56 9.22 16.73
N LEU A 170 -16.03 9.17 15.51
CA LEU A 170 -16.84 9.10 14.29
C LEU A 170 -17.73 7.85 14.26
N MET A 171 -17.20 6.69 14.70
CA MET A 171 -17.98 5.45 14.78
C MET A 171 -19.12 5.55 15.79
N GLN A 172 -18.88 6.14 16.98
CA GLN A 172 -19.89 6.36 18.01
C GLN A 172 -21.05 7.26 17.52
N HIS A 173 -20.78 8.17 16.58
CA HIS A 173 -21.77 9.08 16.02
C HIS A 173 -22.41 8.57 14.71
N GLY A 174 -22.10 7.32 14.29
CA GLY A 174 -22.65 6.74 13.07
C GLY A 174 -22.10 7.35 11.78
N GLU A 175 -20.94 8.01 11.85
CA GLU A 175 -20.28 8.67 10.73
C GLU A 175 -19.35 7.72 9.95
N VAL A 176 -19.32 6.42 10.29
CA VAL A 176 -18.53 5.40 9.61
C VAL A 176 -19.41 4.19 9.34
N ASP A 177 -19.51 3.78 8.08
CA ASP A 177 -20.28 2.61 7.66
C ASP A 177 -19.43 1.33 7.61
N LEU A 178 -18.11 1.48 7.35
CA LEU A 178 -17.14 0.39 7.38
C LEU A 178 -15.72 0.93 7.59
N VAL A 179 -14.87 0.07 8.12
CA VAL A 179 -13.41 0.28 8.16
C VAL A 179 -12.75 -0.67 7.17
N ILE A 180 -11.80 -0.18 6.38
CA ILE A 180 -10.97 -1.01 5.50
C ILE A 180 -9.50 -0.62 5.63
N VAL A 181 -8.64 -1.59 5.95
CA VAL A 181 -7.19 -1.40 6.12
C VAL A 181 -6.41 -2.43 5.32
N GLY A 182 -5.13 -2.17 5.10
CA GLY A 182 -4.18 -3.18 4.63
C GLY A 182 -3.64 -4.01 5.80
N CYS A 183 -2.62 -4.82 5.53
CA CYS A 183 -1.88 -5.50 6.58
C CYS A 183 -0.39 -5.69 6.22
N ALA A 184 0.43 -5.89 7.25
CA ALA A 184 1.82 -6.30 7.09
C ALA A 184 1.97 -7.83 7.14
N ARG A 185 1.14 -8.51 7.93
CA ARG A 185 1.14 -9.98 8.08
C ARG A 185 -0.19 -10.46 8.65
N VAL A 186 -0.65 -11.64 8.20
CA VAL A 186 -1.77 -12.36 8.79
C VAL A 186 -1.29 -13.74 9.23
N THR A 187 -1.65 -14.17 10.45
CA THR A 187 -1.29 -15.48 10.98
C THR A 187 -2.20 -16.59 10.47
N ALA A 188 -1.80 -17.84 10.70
CA ALA A 188 -2.63 -19.01 10.38
C ALA A 188 -4.03 -18.97 11.03
N ARG A 189 -4.17 -18.33 12.21
CA ARG A 189 -5.42 -18.18 12.94
C ARG A 189 -6.22 -16.92 12.57
N GLY A 190 -5.67 -16.08 11.69
CA GLY A 190 -6.33 -14.86 11.22
C GLY A 190 -6.03 -13.61 12.02
N ASP A 191 -5.08 -13.63 12.97
CA ASP A 191 -4.61 -12.40 13.62
C ASP A 191 -3.88 -11.52 12.61
N VAL A 192 -4.12 -10.21 12.64
CA VAL A 192 -3.62 -9.24 11.68
C VAL A 192 -2.59 -8.33 12.32
N CYS A 193 -1.34 -8.41 11.89
CA CYS A 193 -0.32 -7.42 12.22
C CYS A 193 -0.35 -6.29 11.19
N ASN A 194 -0.52 -5.06 11.65
CA ASN A 194 -0.54 -3.88 10.79
C ASN A 194 0.01 -2.65 11.54
N LYS A 195 0.04 -1.51 10.86
CA LYS A 195 0.50 -0.23 11.39
C LYS A 195 -0.16 0.07 12.74
N ILE A 196 0.66 0.53 13.70
CA ILE A 196 0.20 0.93 15.04
C ILE A 196 -1.05 1.82 14.95
N GLY A 197 -2.07 1.52 15.77
CA GLY A 197 -3.38 2.15 15.75
C GLY A 197 -4.47 1.32 15.06
N THR A 198 -4.11 0.27 14.32
CA THR A 198 -5.07 -0.62 13.66
C THR A 198 -5.93 -1.37 14.66
N TYR A 199 -5.34 -1.90 15.73
CA TYR A 199 -6.06 -2.58 16.81
C TYR A 199 -7.09 -1.67 17.48
N LEU A 200 -6.75 -0.41 17.77
CA LEU A 200 -7.69 0.55 18.34
C LEU A 200 -8.90 0.82 17.41
N LYS A 201 -8.67 0.87 16.09
CA LYS A 201 -9.77 1.01 15.10
C LYS A 201 -10.66 -0.22 15.07
N ALA A 202 -10.07 -1.41 15.13
CA ALA A 202 -10.82 -2.67 15.16
C ALA A 202 -11.66 -2.79 16.44
N LEU A 203 -11.13 -2.39 17.60
CA LEU A 203 -11.88 -2.35 18.87
C LEU A 203 -13.06 -1.38 18.77
N ALA A 204 -12.83 -0.14 18.31
CA ALA A 204 -13.88 0.85 18.17
C ALA A 204 -14.95 0.40 17.16
N ALA A 205 -14.53 -0.22 16.05
CA ALA A 205 -15.44 -0.77 15.06
C ALA A 205 -16.33 -1.88 15.64
N HIS A 206 -15.73 -2.80 16.40
CA HIS A 206 -16.46 -3.89 17.06
C HIS A 206 -17.47 -3.37 18.08
N ASP A 207 -17.07 -2.42 18.93
CA ASP A 207 -17.92 -1.83 19.96
C ASP A 207 -19.14 -1.08 19.36
N ASN A 208 -18.99 -0.50 18.18
CA ASN A 208 -20.03 0.26 17.49
C ASN A 208 -20.74 -0.52 16.36
N GLY A 209 -20.51 -1.83 16.22
CA GLY A 209 -21.14 -2.67 15.20
C GLY A 209 -20.77 -2.27 13.76
N VAL A 210 -19.61 -1.64 13.56
CA VAL A 210 -19.06 -1.25 12.26
C VAL A 210 -18.21 -2.39 11.71
N PRO A 211 -18.45 -2.90 10.49
CA PRO A 211 -17.64 -3.95 9.91
C PRO A 211 -16.20 -3.48 9.66
N PHE A 212 -15.24 -4.33 10.04
CA PHE A 212 -13.81 -4.10 9.92
C PHE A 212 -13.20 -5.11 8.94
N PHE A 213 -12.77 -4.63 7.78
CA PHE A 213 -12.17 -5.43 6.71
C PHE A 213 -10.67 -5.22 6.61
N VAL A 214 -9.96 -6.30 6.25
CA VAL A 214 -8.54 -6.26 5.94
C VAL A 214 -8.33 -6.72 4.51
N ALA A 215 -7.78 -5.84 3.67
CA ALA A 215 -7.50 -6.12 2.26
C ALA A 215 -6.02 -6.43 2.07
N MET A 216 -5.72 -7.62 1.55
CA MET A 216 -4.37 -8.17 1.50
C MET A 216 -4.16 -9.15 0.35
N PRO A 217 -2.95 -9.23 -0.23
CA PRO A 217 -2.60 -10.34 -1.09
C PRO A 217 -2.36 -11.61 -0.25
N THR A 218 -2.64 -12.79 -0.81
CA THR A 218 -2.40 -14.06 -0.11
C THR A 218 -0.92 -14.28 0.26
N SER A 219 0.01 -13.61 -0.43
CA SER A 219 1.44 -13.61 -0.08
C SER A 219 1.76 -13.02 1.30
N THR A 220 0.82 -12.27 1.90
CA THR A 220 0.96 -11.68 3.24
C THR A 220 0.56 -12.68 4.35
N LEU A 221 -0.08 -13.81 3.99
CA LEU A 221 -0.47 -14.85 4.93
C LEU A 221 0.75 -15.68 5.33
N ASP A 222 1.03 -15.72 6.63
CA ASP A 222 2.10 -16.52 7.23
C ASP A 222 1.50 -17.69 8.04
N ILE A 223 1.35 -18.82 7.37
CA ILE A 223 0.77 -20.04 7.96
C ILE A 223 1.68 -20.73 9.00
N ALA A 224 2.96 -20.32 9.08
CA ALA A 224 3.89 -20.86 10.08
C ALA A 224 3.71 -20.17 11.46
N VAL A 225 3.10 -18.99 11.50
CA VAL A 225 2.82 -18.23 12.71
C VAL A 225 1.37 -18.47 13.13
N ALA A 226 1.16 -18.96 14.34
CA ALA A 226 -0.18 -19.25 14.86
C ALA A 226 -0.74 -18.14 15.73
N ASP A 227 0.06 -17.57 16.63
CA ASP A 227 -0.34 -16.53 17.58
C ASP A 227 0.35 -15.21 17.25
N GLY A 228 -0.44 -14.24 16.83
CA GLY A 228 0.11 -12.95 16.39
C GLY A 228 0.74 -12.14 17.51
N LEU A 229 0.21 -12.24 18.74
CA LEU A 229 0.74 -11.50 19.89
C LEU A 229 2.02 -12.12 20.45
N ALA A 230 2.11 -13.45 20.45
CA ALA A 230 3.27 -14.16 21.00
C ALA A 230 4.44 -14.25 20.01
N ASP A 231 4.13 -14.46 18.73
CA ASP A 231 5.11 -14.92 17.75
C ASP A 231 5.58 -13.82 16.77
N ILE A 232 4.81 -12.72 16.60
CA ILE A 232 5.22 -11.64 15.71
C ILE A 232 6.07 -10.62 16.46
N PRO A 233 7.37 -10.48 16.15
CA PRO A 233 8.20 -9.44 16.75
C PRO A 233 7.75 -8.06 16.26
N ILE A 234 7.41 -7.17 17.19
CA ILE A 234 7.04 -5.80 16.88
C ILE A 234 8.30 -4.93 16.84
N GLU A 235 8.52 -4.28 15.69
CA GLU A 235 9.64 -3.35 15.49
C GLU A 235 9.48 -2.12 16.40
N GLU A 236 10.49 -1.85 17.23
CA GLU A 236 10.61 -0.59 17.96
C GLU A 236 11.47 0.36 17.12
N ARG A 237 10.90 1.51 16.73
CA ARG A 237 11.54 2.50 15.89
C ARG A 237 12.14 3.65 16.69
N ALA A 238 12.88 4.53 16.00
CA ALA A 238 13.51 5.66 16.65
C ALA A 238 12.48 6.57 17.32
N ALA A 239 12.73 6.93 18.60
CA ALA A 239 11.92 7.86 19.37
C ALA A 239 11.75 9.22 18.67
N ARG A 240 12.72 9.62 17.83
CA ARG A 240 12.68 10.87 17.05
C ARG A 240 11.45 10.94 16.15
N GLU A 241 10.95 9.84 15.58
CA GLU A 241 9.72 9.83 14.77
C GLU A 241 8.49 10.28 15.59
N VAL A 242 8.48 10.02 16.91
CA VAL A 242 7.40 10.43 17.82
C VAL A 242 7.57 11.86 18.28
N THR A 243 8.82 12.26 18.63
CA THR A 243 9.11 13.57 19.21
C THR A 243 9.26 14.69 18.18
N HIS A 244 9.37 14.35 16.91
CA HIS A 244 9.50 15.31 15.80
C HIS A 244 8.47 15.05 14.71
N LEU A 245 8.18 16.07 13.93
CA LEU A 245 7.24 16.01 12.81
C LEU A 245 7.84 16.74 11.61
N TRP A 246 7.73 16.12 10.44
CA TRP A 246 8.02 16.79 9.18
C TRP A 246 6.80 17.57 8.70
N GLY A 247 7.00 18.84 8.36
CA GLY A 247 5.94 19.70 7.87
C GLY A 247 6.44 20.65 6.80
N ARG A 248 5.52 21.23 6.07
CA ARG A 248 5.79 22.26 5.06
C ARG A 248 5.41 23.63 5.61
N THR A 249 6.32 24.58 5.56
CA THR A 249 6.05 25.99 5.90
C THR A 249 5.18 26.66 4.84
N ALA A 250 4.63 27.83 5.17
CA ALA A 250 3.90 28.67 4.22
C ALA A 250 4.79 29.10 3.02
N ALA A 251 6.11 29.19 3.22
CA ALA A 251 7.08 29.47 2.17
C ALA A 251 7.40 28.25 1.27
N GLY A 252 6.83 27.06 1.59
CA GLY A 252 7.05 25.84 0.84
C GLY A 252 8.26 25.01 1.29
N GLU A 253 9.00 25.44 2.29
CA GLU A 253 10.14 24.72 2.84
C GLU A 253 9.66 23.50 3.64
N VAL A 254 10.35 22.37 3.49
CA VAL A 254 10.08 21.15 4.26
C VAL A 254 11.07 21.11 5.43
N LEU A 255 10.53 21.17 6.66
CA LEU A 255 11.34 21.18 7.88
C LEU A 255 10.87 20.07 8.83
N GLU A 256 11.80 19.57 9.61
CA GLU A 256 11.54 18.76 10.79
C GLU A 256 11.48 19.65 12.01
N VAL A 257 10.39 19.54 12.79
CA VAL A 257 10.19 20.33 14.01
C VAL A 257 9.99 19.42 15.21
N ALA A 258 10.55 19.81 16.35
CA ALA A 258 10.28 19.14 17.62
C ALA A 258 8.85 19.48 18.10
N ILE A 259 8.08 18.47 18.50
CA ILE A 259 6.72 18.60 19.03
C ILE A 259 6.62 18.17 20.50
N ALA A 260 7.73 17.72 21.08
CA ALA A 260 7.85 17.39 22.49
C ALA A 260 9.00 18.20 23.12
N PRO A 261 8.97 18.42 24.46
CA PRO A 261 10.08 19.05 25.16
C PRO A 261 11.39 18.27 24.96
N GLU A 262 12.52 18.99 24.94
CA GLU A 262 13.84 18.38 24.81
C GLU A 262 14.08 17.36 25.95
N GLY A 263 14.67 16.21 25.60
CA GLY A 263 14.95 15.13 26.54
C GLY A 263 13.74 14.28 26.93
N THR A 264 12.54 14.51 26.37
CA THR A 264 11.35 13.66 26.61
C THR A 264 11.61 12.26 26.05
N PRO A 265 11.60 11.19 26.89
CA PRO A 265 11.68 9.83 26.40
C PRO A 265 10.42 9.45 25.62
N ALA A 266 10.60 8.68 24.54
CA ALA A 266 9.46 8.21 23.74
C ALA A 266 9.67 6.75 23.31
N ALA A 267 8.57 5.98 23.32
CA ALA A 267 8.48 4.65 22.74
C ALA A 267 7.78 4.74 21.38
N ASN A 268 8.19 3.91 20.43
CA ASN A 268 7.68 3.94 19.06
C ASN A 268 7.47 2.53 18.49
N PRO A 269 6.55 1.72 19.06
CA PRO A 269 6.16 0.46 18.43
C PRO A 269 5.53 0.76 17.06
N ALA A 270 6.05 0.12 16.01
CA ALA A 270 5.66 0.45 14.64
C ALA A 270 4.36 -0.21 14.21
N PHE A 271 3.99 -1.33 14.83
CA PHE A 271 2.84 -2.17 14.49
C PHE A 271 2.07 -2.57 15.75
N ASP A 272 0.84 -3.00 15.57
CA ASP A 272 0.05 -3.72 16.55
C ASP A 272 -0.59 -4.96 15.94
N VAL A 273 -1.12 -5.84 16.79
CA VAL A 273 -1.79 -7.07 16.38
C VAL A 273 -3.27 -6.97 16.70
N THR A 274 -4.09 -7.06 15.68
CA THR A 274 -5.55 -7.14 15.77
C THR A 274 -5.96 -8.61 15.83
N PRO A 275 -6.57 -9.08 16.92
CA PRO A 275 -7.07 -10.45 17.00
C PRO A 275 -8.13 -10.76 15.92
N ALA A 276 -8.11 -11.97 15.40
CA ALA A 276 -9.03 -12.45 14.36
C ALA A 276 -10.52 -12.17 14.65
N ARG A 277 -10.93 -12.28 15.92
CA ARG A 277 -12.31 -12.00 16.38
C ARG A 277 -12.82 -10.59 16.08
N LEU A 278 -11.94 -9.63 15.85
CA LEU A 278 -12.28 -8.25 15.51
C LEU A 278 -12.32 -7.99 14.01
N VAL A 279 -11.95 -8.96 13.19
CA VAL A 279 -11.90 -8.86 11.73
C VAL A 279 -13.16 -9.46 11.14
N SER A 280 -13.97 -8.66 10.47
CA SER A 280 -15.21 -9.10 9.84
C SER A 280 -14.96 -10.03 8.65
N ALA A 281 -13.96 -9.69 7.81
CA ALA A 281 -13.48 -10.55 6.73
C ALA A 281 -12.12 -10.05 6.21
N LEU A 282 -11.40 -10.97 5.56
CA LEU A 282 -10.21 -10.70 4.77
C LEU A 282 -10.60 -10.65 3.28
N ILE A 283 -10.15 -9.62 2.58
CA ILE A 283 -10.38 -9.43 1.15
C ILE A 283 -9.07 -9.72 0.43
N THR A 284 -9.05 -10.77 -0.39
CA THR A 284 -7.85 -11.21 -1.10
C THR A 284 -8.08 -11.24 -2.62
N GLU A 285 -7.02 -11.42 -3.39
CA GLU A 285 -7.11 -11.63 -4.85
C GLU A 285 -7.79 -12.96 -5.23
N ARG A 286 -8.03 -13.84 -4.26
CA ARG A 286 -8.71 -15.14 -4.45
C ARG A 286 -10.14 -15.16 -3.94
N GLY A 287 -10.57 -14.12 -3.25
CA GLY A 287 -11.92 -14.02 -2.69
C GLY A 287 -11.96 -13.35 -1.33
N VAL A 288 -13.16 -13.32 -0.76
CA VAL A 288 -13.41 -12.83 0.59
C VAL A 288 -13.58 -14.03 1.51
N VAL A 289 -12.84 -14.05 2.62
CA VAL A 289 -12.86 -15.17 3.57
C VAL A 289 -12.94 -14.65 5.01
N HIS A 290 -13.42 -15.48 5.92
CA HIS A 290 -13.36 -15.21 7.36
C HIS A 290 -11.93 -15.27 7.87
N ALA A 291 -11.62 -14.50 8.90
CA ALA A 291 -10.32 -14.50 9.57
C ALA A 291 -10.25 -15.68 10.55
N ASP A 292 -10.23 -16.90 10.04
CA ASP A 292 -10.10 -18.13 10.82
C ASP A 292 -9.24 -19.17 10.08
N GLU A 293 -8.69 -20.11 10.84
CA GLU A 293 -7.72 -21.08 10.34
C GLU A 293 -8.30 -21.98 9.24
N ALA A 294 -9.56 -22.39 9.35
CA ALA A 294 -10.18 -23.30 8.39
C ALA A 294 -10.38 -22.60 7.04
N ALA A 295 -10.90 -21.37 7.06
CA ALA A 295 -11.11 -20.57 5.86
C ALA A 295 -9.78 -20.22 5.17
N LEU A 296 -8.75 -19.86 5.94
CA LEU A 296 -7.42 -19.52 5.40
C LEU A 296 -6.71 -20.73 4.79
N ARG A 297 -6.79 -21.90 5.43
CA ARG A 297 -6.25 -23.15 4.86
C ARG A 297 -6.97 -23.55 3.56
N ALA A 298 -8.30 -23.42 3.51
CA ALA A 298 -9.09 -23.68 2.31
C ALA A 298 -8.72 -22.73 1.16
N LEU A 299 -8.55 -21.42 1.46
CA LEU A 299 -8.11 -20.41 0.51
C LEU A 299 -6.74 -20.75 -0.11
N MET A 300 -5.79 -21.23 0.70
CA MET A 300 -4.47 -21.60 0.22
C MET A 300 -4.46 -22.91 -0.56
N ALA A 301 -5.37 -23.85 -0.27
CA ALA A 301 -5.50 -25.10 -0.98
C ALA A 301 -6.17 -24.98 -2.36
N SER A 302 -6.90 -23.91 -2.61
CA SER A 302 -7.59 -23.63 -3.89
C SER A 302 -6.69 -22.97 -4.95
N ALA A 303 -5.38 -22.98 -4.76
CA ALA A 303 -4.37 -22.33 -5.62
C ALA A 303 -3.89 -23.21 -6.76
#